data_1cdfa8a690601d1c88c3fdc4b7b5d620
#
_entry.id   1cdfa8a690601d1c88c3fdc4b7b5d620
#
_cell.length_a   1.000
_cell.length_b   1.000
_cell.length_c   1.000
_cell.angle_alpha   90.00
_cell.angle_beta   90.00
_cell.angle_gamma   90.00
#
_symmetry.space_group_name_H-M   'P 1'
#
loop_
_entity.id
_entity.type
_entity.pdbx_description
1 polymer ?
#
loop_
_entity_poly.entity_id
_entity_poly.type
_entity_poly.pdbx_seq_one_letter_code
_entity_poly.pdbx_strand_id
1 'polypeptide(L)'
;MEKDSKFGLVFTYGAGLGTWIWNDLSQSIDIPCLFLDYPGRDHDSKSTKGLTIHDYSDFLSTKINNWHCDKIIIIAHSIGGVIALDTLKKLSPKLIGFVAISASIPISGGSFLSSFSLTGKIIMKCLYRILGTRPPQSVIKKGLCNDLTIEQADKVFRRFTPESLSIYEQNITYNLPDVPKLYIKLTNDAAYGLQLQEKAIEHLKPETIMELNTGHLPMISKPNDLVKIINEFTSTIDNK
;
A
#
# COMPACT_ATOMS: atom_id res chain seq x y z
N MET A 1 24.83 -10.86 13.71
CA MET A 1 24.14 -10.51 14.97
C MET A 1 22.79 -9.98 14.56
N GLU A 2 21.72 -10.77 14.67
CA GLU A 2 20.36 -10.24 14.58
C GLU A 2 20.23 -9.21 15.70
N LYS A 3 19.95 -7.94 15.32
CA LYS A 3 19.53 -6.94 16.28
C LYS A 3 18.22 -7.45 16.88
N ASP A 4 18.14 -7.61 18.19
CA ASP A 4 16.89 -7.84 18.93
C ASP A 4 15.96 -6.63 18.70
N SER A 5 15.32 -6.60 17.55
CA SER A 5 14.34 -5.58 17.25
C SER A 5 13.04 -5.94 17.94
N LYS A 6 12.52 -5.03 18.76
CA LYS A 6 11.26 -5.21 19.51
C LYS A 6 10.04 -5.36 18.61
N PHE A 7 10.15 -5.05 17.31
CA PHE A 7 9.07 -5.13 16.33
C PHE A 7 9.60 -5.28 14.91
N GLY A 8 8.71 -5.57 13.95
CA GLY A 8 9.02 -5.64 12.54
C GLY A 8 8.09 -4.77 11.68
N LEU A 9 8.51 -4.49 10.45
CA LEU A 9 7.75 -3.73 9.46
C LEU A 9 7.13 -4.67 8.44
N VAL A 10 5.84 -4.54 8.19
CA VAL A 10 5.12 -5.31 7.15
C VAL A 10 4.72 -4.38 6.03
N PHE A 11 5.17 -4.67 4.81
CA PHE A 11 4.95 -3.81 3.66
C PHE A 11 3.86 -4.35 2.75
N THR A 12 2.88 -3.49 2.43
CA THR A 12 1.89 -3.73 1.37
C THR A 12 2.04 -2.69 0.27
N TYR A 13 1.74 -3.06 -0.97
CA TYR A 13 2.00 -2.22 -2.14
C TYR A 13 0.74 -1.95 -2.97
N GLY A 14 0.88 -1.02 -3.91
CA GLY A 14 -0.17 -0.61 -4.83
C GLY A 14 -0.47 -1.64 -5.93
N ALA A 15 -1.63 -1.48 -6.57
CA ALA A 15 -2.07 -2.35 -7.65
C ALA A 15 -1.04 -2.43 -8.79
N GLY A 16 -0.86 -3.63 -9.31
CA GLY A 16 0.05 -3.87 -10.43
C GLY A 16 1.53 -3.99 -10.05
N LEU A 17 1.88 -3.63 -8.82
CA LEU A 17 3.24 -3.64 -8.30
C LEU A 17 3.58 -5.00 -7.66
N GLY A 18 4.75 -5.13 -7.09
CA GLY A 18 5.21 -6.30 -6.34
C GLY A 18 6.24 -5.89 -5.31
N THR A 19 6.74 -6.84 -4.52
CA THR A 19 7.75 -6.61 -3.48
C THR A 19 9.01 -5.92 -3.98
N TRP A 20 9.33 -6.07 -5.25
CA TRP A 20 10.49 -5.48 -5.92
C TRP A 20 10.57 -3.95 -5.85
N ILE A 21 9.44 -3.26 -5.60
CA ILE A 21 9.46 -1.80 -5.45
C ILE A 21 10.17 -1.35 -4.18
N TRP A 22 10.30 -2.24 -3.20
CA TRP A 22 10.91 -1.96 -1.90
C TRP A 22 12.42 -2.26 -1.84
N ASN A 23 13.02 -2.78 -2.94
CA ASN A 23 14.41 -3.25 -2.92
C ASN A 23 15.41 -2.19 -2.45
N ASP A 24 15.31 -0.96 -2.95
CA ASP A 24 16.25 0.11 -2.60
C ASP A 24 16.04 0.56 -1.15
N LEU A 25 14.79 0.59 -0.71
CA LEU A 25 14.42 0.95 0.66
C LEU A 25 14.87 -0.10 1.68
N SER A 26 14.74 -1.39 1.35
CA SER A 26 15.05 -2.50 2.25
C SER A 26 16.52 -2.52 2.68
N GLN A 27 17.42 -1.97 1.87
CA GLN A 27 18.85 -1.90 2.17
C GLN A 27 19.23 -0.83 3.22
N SER A 28 18.29 0.09 3.49
CA SER A 28 18.52 1.25 4.37
C SER A 28 17.69 1.22 5.66
N ILE A 29 16.96 0.11 5.90
CA ILE A 29 16.17 -0.09 7.12
C ILE A 29 16.80 -1.20 7.95
N ASP A 30 17.19 -0.88 9.19
CA ASP A 30 17.79 -1.82 10.14
C ASP A 30 16.76 -2.66 10.92
N ILE A 31 15.46 -2.39 10.76
CA ILE A 31 14.37 -3.09 11.41
C ILE A 31 14.00 -4.32 10.56
N PRO A 32 13.69 -5.49 11.14
CA PRO A 32 13.19 -6.64 10.38
C PRO A 32 12.00 -6.27 9.50
N CYS A 33 12.06 -6.62 8.21
CA CYS A 33 11.03 -6.29 7.23
C CYS A 33 10.40 -7.54 6.65
N LEU A 34 9.08 -7.55 6.51
CA LEU A 34 8.32 -8.58 5.82
C LEU A 34 7.75 -8.00 4.53
N PHE A 35 8.30 -8.45 3.41
CA PHE A 35 7.81 -8.13 2.07
C PHE A 35 7.10 -9.35 1.51
N LEU A 36 5.83 -9.22 1.18
CA LEU A 36 5.00 -10.33 0.69
C LEU A 36 4.38 -9.97 -0.64
N ASP A 37 4.65 -10.75 -1.67
CA ASP A 37 3.89 -10.67 -2.90
C ASP A 37 2.46 -11.20 -2.67
N TYR A 38 1.47 -10.54 -3.28
CA TYR A 38 0.08 -10.94 -3.17
C TYR A 38 -0.17 -12.29 -3.86
N PRO A 39 -1.23 -13.02 -3.49
CA PRO A 39 -1.54 -14.29 -4.11
C PRO A 39 -1.68 -14.15 -5.64
N GLY A 40 -1.26 -15.20 -6.37
CA GLY A 40 -1.27 -15.21 -7.84
C GLY A 40 -0.08 -14.52 -8.51
N ARG A 41 0.95 -14.15 -7.75
CA ARG A 41 2.19 -13.54 -8.27
C ARG A 41 3.38 -14.48 -8.34
N ASP A 42 3.24 -15.69 -7.84
CA ASP A 42 4.27 -16.72 -7.93
C ASP A 42 4.42 -17.20 -9.37
N HIS A 43 5.62 -17.65 -9.75
CA HIS A 43 5.96 -18.14 -11.10
C HIS A 43 5.07 -19.32 -11.57
N ASP A 44 4.38 -19.99 -10.66
CA ASP A 44 3.40 -21.04 -10.95
C ASP A 44 2.01 -20.51 -11.30
N SER A 45 1.91 -19.21 -11.61
CA SER A 45 0.82 -18.49 -12.26
C SER A 45 -0.59 -19.00 -11.99
N LYS A 46 -1.02 -18.95 -10.74
CA LYS A 46 -2.45 -18.84 -10.47
C LYS A 46 -2.85 -17.40 -10.81
N SER A 47 -3.67 -17.24 -11.85
CA SER A 47 -4.23 -15.94 -12.22
C SER A 47 -4.84 -15.26 -10.99
N THR A 48 -4.65 -13.95 -10.85
CA THR A 48 -5.35 -13.13 -9.84
C THR A 48 -6.86 -13.08 -10.08
N LYS A 49 -7.30 -13.55 -11.26
CA LYS A 49 -8.71 -13.55 -11.68
C LYS A 49 -9.56 -14.39 -10.72
N GLY A 50 -10.57 -13.74 -10.16
CA GLY A 50 -11.52 -14.39 -9.24
C GLY A 50 -11.11 -14.31 -7.77
N LEU A 51 -9.90 -13.85 -7.44
CA LEU A 51 -9.54 -13.58 -6.05
C LEU A 51 -10.40 -12.45 -5.50
N THR A 52 -10.90 -12.62 -4.30
CA THR A 52 -11.61 -11.60 -3.53
C THR A 52 -10.61 -10.77 -2.71
N ILE A 53 -11.01 -9.58 -2.22
CA ILE A 53 -10.15 -8.83 -1.32
C ILE A 53 -9.85 -9.62 -0.03
N HIS A 54 -10.76 -10.49 0.39
CA HIS A 54 -10.56 -11.35 1.54
C HIS A 54 -9.48 -12.42 1.31
N ASP A 55 -9.32 -12.93 0.07
CA ASP A 55 -8.22 -13.84 -0.25
C ASP A 55 -6.85 -13.15 -0.09
N TYR A 56 -6.74 -11.85 -0.47
CA TYR A 56 -5.54 -11.06 -0.23
C TYR A 56 -5.28 -10.86 1.26
N SER A 57 -6.32 -10.50 2.03
CA SER A 57 -6.18 -10.25 3.46
C SER A 57 -5.95 -11.52 4.28
N ASP A 58 -6.53 -12.66 3.87
CA ASP A 58 -6.28 -13.98 4.48
C ASP A 58 -4.84 -14.43 4.25
N PHE A 59 -4.34 -14.25 3.03
CA PHE A 59 -2.94 -14.54 2.72
C PHE A 59 -2.01 -13.70 3.60
N LEU A 60 -2.21 -12.37 3.64
CA LEU A 60 -1.38 -11.48 4.44
C LEU A 60 -1.44 -11.83 5.93
N SER A 61 -2.64 -11.98 6.49
CA SER A 61 -2.80 -12.28 7.91
C SER A 61 -2.13 -13.59 8.29
N THR A 62 -2.24 -14.63 7.45
CA THR A 62 -1.58 -15.91 7.67
C THR A 62 -0.06 -15.76 7.71
N LYS A 63 0.52 -15.03 6.76
CA LYS A 63 1.97 -14.81 6.71
C LYS A 63 2.47 -13.95 7.90
N ILE A 64 1.72 -12.91 8.25
CA ILE A 64 2.05 -12.04 9.38
C ILE A 64 1.96 -12.81 10.70
N ASN A 65 0.90 -13.59 10.92
CA ASN A 65 0.72 -14.34 12.16
C ASN A 65 1.77 -15.44 12.33
N ASN A 66 2.29 -15.99 11.24
CA ASN A 66 3.37 -16.98 11.24
C ASN A 66 4.77 -16.36 11.26
N TRP A 67 4.89 -15.04 11.18
CA TRP A 67 6.18 -14.37 11.27
C TRP A 67 6.63 -14.26 12.72
N HIS A 68 7.95 -14.38 12.95
CA HIS A 68 8.57 -14.43 14.27
C HIS A 68 8.47 -13.13 15.09
N CYS A 69 8.11 -12.01 14.47
CA CYS A 69 7.94 -10.74 15.20
C CYS A 69 6.61 -10.72 15.96
N ASP A 70 6.66 -10.43 17.25
CA ASP A 70 5.48 -10.33 18.12
C ASP A 70 4.74 -9.00 17.99
N LYS A 71 5.44 -7.96 17.58
CA LYS A 71 4.90 -6.63 17.34
C LYS A 71 5.21 -6.19 15.92
N ILE A 72 4.25 -5.53 15.26
CA ILE A 72 4.42 -5.08 13.87
C ILE A 72 3.92 -3.66 13.66
N ILE A 73 4.54 -2.98 12.70
CA ILE A 73 4.02 -1.75 12.08
C ILE A 73 3.70 -2.08 10.62
N ILE A 74 2.50 -1.75 10.18
CA ILE A 74 2.11 -1.91 8.77
C ILE A 74 2.48 -0.64 8.01
N ILE A 75 3.20 -0.81 6.88
CA ILE A 75 3.53 0.22 5.92
C ILE A 75 2.68 -0.04 4.67
N ALA A 76 1.64 0.75 4.48
CA ALA A 76 0.67 0.54 3.40
C ALA A 76 0.83 1.61 2.32
N HIS A 77 1.00 1.18 1.05
CA HIS A 77 1.10 2.08 -0.09
C HIS A 77 -0.11 1.92 -1.03
N SER A 78 -0.70 3.04 -1.46
CA SER A 78 -1.75 3.05 -2.48
C SER A 78 -2.94 2.15 -2.11
N ILE A 79 -3.47 1.32 -3.01
CA ILE A 79 -4.55 0.36 -2.73
C ILE A 79 -4.15 -0.70 -1.68
N GLY A 80 -2.86 -0.87 -1.41
CA GLY A 80 -2.39 -1.67 -0.29
C GLY A 80 -2.96 -1.25 1.06
N GLY A 81 -3.40 0.02 1.19
CA GLY A 81 -4.15 0.50 2.36
C GLY A 81 -5.48 -0.22 2.56
N VAL A 82 -6.25 -0.43 1.48
CA VAL A 82 -7.53 -1.16 1.53
C VAL A 82 -7.32 -2.60 1.98
N ILE A 83 -6.29 -3.27 1.40
CA ILE A 83 -5.96 -4.66 1.75
C ILE A 83 -5.47 -4.76 3.20
N ALA A 84 -4.61 -3.83 3.62
CA ALA A 84 -4.12 -3.77 5.00
C ALA A 84 -5.26 -3.59 6.01
N LEU A 85 -6.20 -2.68 5.74
CA LEU A 85 -7.36 -2.46 6.61
C LEU A 85 -8.27 -3.69 6.75
N ASP A 86 -8.51 -4.44 5.66
CA ASP A 86 -9.28 -5.68 5.74
C ASP A 86 -8.52 -6.78 6.50
N THR A 87 -7.18 -6.73 6.47
CA THR A 87 -6.31 -7.66 7.21
C THR A 87 -6.36 -7.45 8.72
N LEU A 88 -6.59 -6.21 9.20
CA LEU A 88 -6.53 -5.87 10.64
C LEU A 88 -7.41 -6.74 11.53
N LYS A 89 -8.60 -7.13 11.05
CA LYS A 89 -9.53 -7.99 11.80
C LYS A 89 -8.97 -9.38 12.13
N LYS A 90 -8.01 -9.83 11.33
CA LYS A 90 -7.46 -11.19 11.34
C LYS A 90 -6.09 -11.25 12.02
N LEU A 91 -5.53 -10.07 12.32
CA LEU A 91 -4.29 -10.00 13.08
C LEU A 91 -4.57 -10.23 14.57
N SER A 92 -3.75 -11.06 15.18
CA SER A 92 -3.60 -11.07 16.63
C SER A 92 -3.21 -9.66 17.11
N PRO A 93 -3.28 -9.31 18.40
CA PRO A 93 -2.94 -7.98 18.92
C PRO A 93 -1.45 -7.66 18.78
N LYS A 94 -0.91 -7.82 17.57
CA LYS A 94 0.48 -7.56 17.19
C LYS A 94 0.71 -6.14 16.69
N LEU A 95 -0.33 -5.47 16.19
CA LEU A 95 -0.20 -4.16 15.54
C LEU A 95 0.11 -3.08 16.59
N ILE A 96 1.19 -2.34 16.39
CA ILE A 96 1.63 -1.23 17.24
C ILE A 96 1.80 0.09 16.50
N GLY A 97 1.59 0.13 15.18
CA GLY A 97 1.65 1.33 14.36
C GLY A 97 1.15 1.10 12.95
N PHE A 98 0.72 2.18 12.28
CA PHE A 98 0.24 2.13 10.90
C PHE A 98 0.75 3.34 10.11
N VAL A 99 1.43 3.08 8.99
CA VAL A 99 1.93 4.10 8.07
C VAL A 99 1.22 3.97 6.73
N ALA A 100 0.61 5.05 6.27
CA ALA A 100 -0.08 5.14 4.99
C ALA A 100 0.72 6.03 4.03
N ILE A 101 1.25 5.48 2.94
CA ILE A 101 2.01 6.21 1.92
C ILE A 101 1.07 6.44 0.73
N SER A 102 0.53 7.63 0.56
CA SER A 102 -0.52 7.91 -0.45
C SER A 102 -1.53 6.76 -0.57
N ALA A 103 -1.89 6.19 0.58
CA ALA A 103 -2.69 4.99 0.64
C ALA A 103 -4.18 5.29 0.60
N SER A 104 -4.93 4.44 -0.08
CA SER A 104 -6.38 4.52 -0.11
C SER A 104 -6.97 3.98 1.19
N ILE A 105 -7.71 4.84 1.87
CA ILE A 105 -8.44 4.55 3.11
C ILE A 105 -9.92 4.88 2.85
N PRO A 106 -10.72 3.93 2.35
CA PRO A 106 -12.14 4.17 2.17
C PRO A 106 -12.84 4.27 3.52
N ILE A 107 -14.02 4.87 3.56
CA ILE A 107 -14.87 4.76 4.76
C ILE A 107 -15.19 3.28 5.03
N SER A 108 -15.31 2.89 6.30
CA SER A 108 -15.71 1.52 6.68
C SER A 108 -17.10 1.19 6.09
N GLY A 109 -17.21 0.06 5.41
CA GLY A 109 -18.34 -0.29 4.55
C GLY A 109 -18.19 0.12 3.09
N GLY A 110 -17.08 0.81 2.73
CA GLY A 110 -16.75 1.24 1.37
C GLY A 110 -15.66 0.39 0.71
N SER A 111 -15.38 0.71 -0.55
CA SER A 111 -14.34 0.10 -1.39
C SER A 111 -13.35 1.16 -1.86
N PHE A 112 -12.27 0.75 -2.53
CA PHE A 112 -11.37 1.70 -3.20
C PHE A 112 -12.15 2.68 -4.09
N LEU A 113 -13.09 2.18 -4.90
CA LEU A 113 -13.88 3.02 -5.80
C LEU A 113 -14.83 3.97 -5.07
N SER A 114 -15.19 3.72 -3.83
CA SER A 114 -16.04 4.66 -3.06
C SER A 114 -15.31 5.92 -2.60
N SER A 115 -13.98 5.97 -2.71
CA SER A 115 -13.19 7.20 -2.49
C SER A 115 -13.38 8.24 -3.61
N PHE A 116 -13.83 7.82 -4.80
CA PHE A 116 -14.07 8.68 -5.95
C PHE A 116 -15.47 9.31 -5.89
N SER A 117 -15.69 10.37 -6.68
CA SER A 117 -17.03 10.89 -6.93
C SER A 117 -17.92 9.82 -7.59
N LEU A 118 -19.24 9.98 -7.50
CA LEU A 118 -20.17 9.01 -8.09
C LEU A 118 -19.91 8.78 -9.59
N THR A 119 -19.67 9.87 -10.33
CA THR A 119 -19.30 9.82 -11.76
C THR A 119 -17.96 9.13 -11.98
N GLY A 120 -16.95 9.48 -11.20
CA GLY A 120 -15.62 8.85 -11.25
C GLY A 120 -15.69 7.35 -10.96
N LYS A 121 -16.45 6.95 -9.95
CA LYS A 121 -16.68 5.55 -9.61
C LYS A 121 -17.29 4.77 -10.78
N ILE A 122 -18.33 5.31 -11.43
CA ILE A 122 -18.98 4.67 -12.57
C ILE A 122 -18.01 4.54 -13.75
N ILE A 123 -17.29 5.60 -14.09
CA ILE A 123 -16.30 5.62 -15.19
C ILE A 123 -15.21 4.56 -14.91
N MET A 124 -14.60 4.57 -13.72
CA MET A 124 -13.55 3.61 -13.37
C MET A 124 -14.05 2.16 -13.42
N LYS A 125 -15.26 1.92 -12.92
CA LYS A 125 -15.88 0.60 -12.96
C LYS A 125 -16.09 0.10 -14.39
N CYS A 126 -16.58 0.95 -15.28
CA CYS A 126 -16.74 0.63 -16.71
C CYS A 126 -15.37 0.36 -17.35
N LEU A 127 -14.37 1.21 -17.11
CA LEU A 127 -13.03 1.04 -17.65
C LEU A 127 -12.40 -0.29 -17.23
N TYR A 128 -12.45 -0.64 -15.94
CA TYR A 128 -11.93 -1.91 -15.45
C TYR A 128 -12.63 -3.13 -16.03
N ARG A 129 -13.95 -3.05 -16.30
CA ARG A 129 -14.70 -4.15 -16.89
C ARG A 129 -14.43 -4.33 -18.40
N ILE A 130 -14.17 -3.24 -19.11
CA ILE A 130 -13.93 -3.26 -20.57
C ILE A 130 -12.45 -3.54 -20.87
N LEU A 131 -11.54 -2.85 -20.19
CA LEU A 131 -10.10 -2.87 -20.46
C LEU A 131 -9.32 -3.81 -19.52
N GLY A 132 -9.98 -4.32 -18.46
CA GLY A 132 -9.31 -5.05 -17.40
C GLY A 132 -8.55 -4.12 -16.44
N THR A 133 -7.77 -4.73 -15.54
CA THR A 133 -7.05 -4.02 -14.47
C THR A 133 -5.60 -3.70 -14.82
N ARG A 134 -5.20 -3.89 -16.09
CA ARG A 134 -3.92 -3.43 -16.62
C ARG A 134 -4.13 -2.19 -17.48
N PRO A 135 -3.79 -1.00 -16.96
CA PRO A 135 -3.91 0.23 -17.73
C PRO A 135 -2.96 0.23 -18.95
N PRO A 136 -3.25 1.00 -20.01
CA PRO A 136 -2.30 1.24 -21.09
C PRO A 136 -0.97 1.82 -20.58
N GLN A 137 0.13 1.56 -21.30
CA GLN A 137 1.47 2.02 -20.92
C GLN A 137 1.53 3.52 -20.65
N SER A 138 0.87 4.32 -21.50
CA SER A 138 0.83 5.77 -21.35
C SER A 138 0.17 6.23 -20.06
N VAL A 139 -0.85 5.51 -19.60
CA VAL A 139 -1.56 5.78 -18.34
C VAL A 139 -0.68 5.41 -17.13
N ILE A 140 -0.02 4.25 -17.20
CA ILE A 140 0.95 3.83 -16.14
C ILE A 140 2.08 4.86 -16.04
N LYS A 141 2.69 5.24 -17.17
CA LYS A 141 3.80 6.20 -17.17
C LYS A 141 3.41 7.58 -16.67
N LYS A 142 2.25 8.10 -17.09
CA LYS A 142 1.78 9.43 -16.69
C LYS A 142 1.23 9.47 -15.25
N GLY A 143 0.61 8.40 -14.80
CA GLY A 143 0.03 8.31 -13.46
C GLY A 143 1.06 7.84 -12.42
N LEU A 144 1.43 6.56 -12.47
CA LEU A 144 2.30 5.97 -11.45
C LEU A 144 3.75 6.47 -11.51
N CYS A 145 4.25 6.82 -12.69
CA CYS A 145 5.68 7.07 -12.94
C CYS A 145 5.96 8.52 -13.32
N ASN A 146 5.11 9.47 -12.95
CA ASN A 146 5.20 10.85 -13.42
C ASN A 146 6.48 11.59 -13.01
N ASP A 147 7.19 11.13 -11.98
CA ASP A 147 8.47 11.68 -11.50
C ASP A 147 9.66 10.70 -11.66
N LEU A 148 9.45 9.56 -12.32
CA LEU A 148 10.49 8.57 -12.57
C LEU A 148 11.24 8.85 -13.87
N THR A 149 12.48 8.34 -13.96
CA THR A 149 13.20 8.30 -15.23
C THR A 149 12.51 7.37 -16.24
N ILE A 150 12.81 7.52 -17.53
CA ILE A 150 12.24 6.68 -18.59
C ILE A 150 12.55 5.20 -18.32
N GLU A 151 13.78 4.89 -17.89
CA GLU A 151 14.22 3.53 -17.59
C GLU A 151 13.45 2.92 -16.41
N GLN A 152 13.29 3.69 -15.32
CA GLN A 152 12.50 3.28 -14.16
C GLN A 152 11.03 3.05 -14.53
N ALA A 153 10.44 3.96 -15.30
CA ALA A 153 9.06 3.85 -15.76
C ALA A 153 8.84 2.63 -16.67
N ASP A 154 9.79 2.31 -17.54
CA ASP A 154 9.76 1.11 -18.39
C ASP A 154 9.90 -0.17 -17.55
N LYS A 155 10.71 -0.16 -16.51
CA LYS A 155 10.83 -1.28 -15.56
C LYS A 155 9.49 -1.52 -14.83
N VAL A 156 8.85 -0.46 -14.34
CA VAL A 156 7.52 -0.53 -13.71
C VAL A 156 6.50 -1.11 -14.69
N PHE A 157 6.43 -0.59 -15.91
CA PHE A 157 5.47 -1.08 -16.91
C PHE A 157 5.67 -2.57 -17.26
N ARG A 158 6.92 -3.00 -17.48
CA ARG A 158 7.21 -4.40 -17.80
C ARG A 158 6.83 -5.36 -16.67
N ARG A 159 6.98 -4.95 -15.43
CA ARG A 159 6.69 -5.76 -14.24
C ARG A 159 5.27 -5.59 -13.71
N PHE A 160 4.47 -4.75 -14.35
CA PHE A 160 3.08 -4.52 -13.93
C PHE A 160 2.24 -5.80 -14.12
N THR A 161 1.66 -6.31 -13.03
CA THR A 161 0.80 -7.49 -13.02
C THR A 161 -0.64 -7.09 -12.73
N PRO A 162 -1.63 -7.44 -13.59
CA PRO A 162 -3.03 -7.11 -13.33
C PRO A 162 -3.53 -7.70 -12.02
N GLU A 163 -4.34 -6.94 -11.29
CA GLU A 163 -4.99 -7.39 -10.07
C GLU A 163 -6.39 -7.95 -10.33
N SER A 164 -6.94 -8.66 -9.36
CA SER A 164 -8.37 -8.96 -9.36
C SER A 164 -9.19 -7.68 -9.31
N LEU A 165 -10.31 -7.65 -10.04
CA LEU A 165 -11.25 -6.53 -10.00
C LEU A 165 -11.81 -6.27 -8.60
N SER A 166 -11.88 -7.33 -7.80
CA SER A 166 -12.45 -7.30 -6.47
C SER A 166 -11.73 -6.32 -5.53
N ILE A 167 -10.41 -6.14 -5.65
CA ILE A 167 -9.68 -5.21 -4.78
C ILE A 167 -10.10 -3.74 -4.97
N TYR A 168 -10.69 -3.43 -6.13
CA TYR A 168 -11.19 -2.09 -6.42
C TYR A 168 -12.66 -1.92 -6.04
N GLU A 169 -13.49 -2.95 -6.24
CA GLU A 169 -14.95 -2.87 -6.16
C GLU A 169 -15.53 -3.39 -4.85
N GLN A 170 -14.88 -4.35 -4.19
CA GLN A 170 -15.41 -5.00 -3.01
C GLN A 170 -15.32 -4.08 -1.78
N ASN A 171 -16.44 -3.99 -1.05
CA ASN A 171 -16.48 -3.22 0.18
C ASN A 171 -15.76 -3.97 1.30
N ILE A 172 -15.08 -3.20 2.15
CA ILE A 172 -14.46 -3.69 3.38
C ILE A 172 -15.09 -3.02 4.59
N THR A 173 -15.19 -3.74 5.68
CA THR A 173 -15.54 -3.17 6.99
C THR A 173 -14.33 -3.32 7.91
N TYR A 174 -13.99 -2.30 8.67
CA TYR A 174 -12.87 -2.32 9.59
C TYR A 174 -13.14 -1.36 10.76
N ASN A 175 -12.44 -1.58 11.85
CA ASN A 175 -12.29 -0.60 12.92
C ASN A 175 -10.90 0.00 12.80
N LEU A 176 -10.80 1.32 12.94
CA LEU A 176 -9.48 1.97 12.99
C LEU A 176 -8.70 1.42 14.18
N PRO A 177 -7.43 1.06 13.99
CA PRO A 177 -6.62 0.59 15.10
C PRO A 177 -6.32 1.74 16.06
N ASP A 178 -6.36 1.44 17.35
CA ASP A 178 -5.95 2.37 18.41
C ASP A 178 -4.43 2.28 18.63
N VAL A 179 -3.70 2.71 17.61
CA VAL A 179 -2.23 2.74 17.55
C VAL A 179 -1.79 4.04 16.88
N PRO A 180 -0.56 4.51 17.08
CA PRO A 180 0.00 5.63 16.34
C PRO A 180 -0.12 5.42 14.82
N LYS A 181 -0.58 6.47 14.12
CA LYS A 181 -0.78 6.46 12.66
C LYS A 181 -0.06 7.63 12.03
N LEU A 182 0.64 7.35 10.93
CA LEU A 182 1.27 8.33 10.06
C LEU A 182 0.64 8.26 8.67
N TYR A 183 0.33 9.42 8.09
CA TYR A 183 0.04 9.53 6.67
C TYR A 183 1.15 10.30 5.95
N ILE A 184 1.79 9.67 4.96
CA ILE A 184 2.78 10.31 4.10
C ILE A 184 2.06 10.76 2.83
N LYS A 185 1.88 12.07 2.73
CA LYS A 185 1.20 12.74 1.62
C LYS A 185 2.19 13.02 0.50
N LEU A 186 1.91 12.53 -0.70
CA LEU A 186 2.74 12.72 -1.88
C LEU A 186 2.21 13.90 -2.69
N THR A 187 2.93 15.03 -2.68
CA THR A 187 2.39 16.30 -3.19
C THR A 187 2.39 16.40 -4.71
N ASN A 188 3.16 15.55 -5.42
CA ASN A 188 3.21 15.48 -6.88
C ASN A 188 2.63 14.17 -7.44
N ASP A 189 1.77 13.50 -6.67
CA ASP A 189 1.16 12.22 -7.05
C ASP A 189 0.07 12.42 -8.12
N ALA A 190 0.33 11.93 -9.34
CA ALA A 190 -0.61 11.99 -10.45
C ALA A 190 -1.58 10.79 -10.53
N ALA A 191 -1.34 9.72 -9.76
CA ALA A 191 -2.19 8.53 -9.72
C ALA A 191 -3.26 8.60 -8.64
N TYR A 192 -2.90 9.08 -7.44
CA TYR A 192 -3.79 9.24 -6.29
C TYR A 192 -3.68 10.67 -5.76
N GLY A 193 -4.28 11.61 -6.51
CA GLY A 193 -4.13 13.04 -6.32
C GLY A 193 -4.54 13.55 -4.94
N LEU A 194 -4.14 14.78 -4.61
CA LEU A 194 -4.26 15.36 -3.28
C LEU A 194 -5.68 15.29 -2.68
N GLN A 195 -6.73 15.49 -3.49
CA GLN A 195 -8.11 15.40 -3.00
C GLN A 195 -8.48 14.00 -2.48
N LEU A 196 -7.94 12.94 -3.09
CA LEU A 196 -8.16 11.56 -2.63
C LEU A 196 -7.33 11.26 -1.39
N GLN A 197 -6.12 11.80 -1.31
CA GLN A 197 -5.27 11.69 -0.13
C GLN A 197 -5.88 12.41 1.08
N GLU A 198 -6.45 13.61 0.90
CA GLU A 198 -7.15 14.34 1.98
C GLU A 198 -8.33 13.53 2.52
N LYS A 199 -9.16 12.93 1.66
CA LYS A 199 -10.24 12.03 2.12
C LYS A 199 -9.70 10.82 2.89
N ALA A 200 -8.59 10.24 2.41
CA ALA A 200 -7.96 9.13 3.12
C ALA A 200 -7.45 9.54 4.50
N ILE A 201 -6.89 10.75 4.63
CA ILE A 201 -6.45 11.34 5.90
C ILE A 201 -7.66 11.53 6.84
N GLU A 202 -8.77 12.10 6.35
CA GLU A 202 -10.00 12.27 7.13
C GLU A 202 -10.53 10.94 7.68
N HIS A 203 -10.44 9.87 6.88
CA HIS A 203 -10.91 8.54 7.30
C HIS A 203 -9.92 7.83 8.24
N LEU A 204 -8.60 7.95 8.01
CA LEU A 204 -7.57 7.30 8.83
C LEU A 204 -7.40 7.99 10.19
N LYS A 205 -7.60 9.32 10.23
CA LYS A 205 -7.36 10.16 11.41
C LYS A 205 -5.96 9.94 12.00
N PRO A 206 -4.89 10.14 11.20
CA PRO A 206 -3.54 9.94 11.67
C PRO A 206 -3.15 11.05 12.66
N GLU A 207 -2.36 10.74 13.66
CA GLU A 207 -1.79 11.70 14.61
C GLU A 207 -0.68 12.54 13.96
N THR A 208 -0.06 12.00 12.91
CA THR A 208 1.03 12.66 12.19
C THR A 208 0.77 12.62 10.68
N ILE A 209 0.98 13.76 10.04
CA ILE A 209 0.97 13.89 8.58
C ILE A 209 2.32 14.46 8.16
N MET A 210 3.00 13.79 7.24
CA MET A 210 4.24 14.29 6.63
C MET A 210 4.07 14.40 5.12
N GLU A 211 4.67 15.42 4.53
CA GLU A 211 4.61 15.65 3.08
C GLU A 211 5.93 15.25 2.43
N LEU A 212 5.84 14.60 1.28
CA LEU A 212 6.98 14.27 0.44
C LEU A 212 6.69 14.72 -0.99
N ASN A 213 7.54 15.59 -1.52
CA ASN A 213 7.39 16.09 -2.88
C ASN A 213 7.91 15.07 -3.89
N THR A 214 7.05 14.07 -4.18
CA THR A 214 7.28 12.99 -5.17
C THR A 214 6.00 12.66 -5.89
N GLY A 215 6.15 11.90 -7.00
CA GLY A 215 5.05 11.15 -7.61
C GLY A 215 4.62 9.95 -6.77
N HIS A 216 3.85 9.06 -7.40
CA HIS A 216 3.19 7.93 -6.72
C HIS A 216 4.15 6.87 -6.16
N LEU A 217 5.39 6.80 -6.63
CA LEU A 217 6.36 5.76 -6.27
C LEU A 217 7.60 6.32 -5.54
N PRO A 218 7.43 6.90 -4.32
CA PRO A 218 8.54 7.49 -3.57
C PRO A 218 9.63 6.48 -3.22
N MET A 219 9.29 5.20 -3.07
CA MET A 219 10.23 4.13 -2.80
C MET A 219 11.21 3.88 -3.97
N ILE A 220 10.91 4.42 -5.17
CA ILE A 220 11.78 4.36 -6.35
C ILE A 220 12.42 5.72 -6.62
N SER A 221 11.66 6.84 -6.51
CA SER A 221 12.16 8.18 -6.84
C SER A 221 13.00 8.81 -5.73
N LYS A 222 12.62 8.60 -4.46
CA LYS A 222 13.30 9.17 -3.28
C LYS A 222 13.34 8.18 -2.10
N PRO A 223 13.97 7.01 -2.26
CA PRO A 223 13.99 5.97 -1.22
C PRO A 223 14.57 6.46 0.11
N ASN A 224 15.65 7.25 0.08
CA ASN A 224 16.30 7.75 1.29
C ASN A 224 15.42 8.72 2.10
N ASP A 225 14.67 9.60 1.42
CA ASP A 225 13.75 10.53 2.08
C ASP A 225 12.60 9.75 2.72
N LEU A 226 12.08 8.73 2.03
CA LEU A 226 11.03 7.87 2.56
C LEU A 226 11.52 7.07 3.77
N VAL A 227 12.71 6.49 3.71
CA VAL A 227 13.33 5.78 4.84
C VAL A 227 13.48 6.70 6.06
N LYS A 228 13.93 7.94 5.85
CA LYS A 228 14.07 8.91 6.95
C LYS A 228 12.74 9.13 7.67
N ILE A 229 11.65 9.34 6.91
CA ILE A 229 10.30 9.54 7.48
C ILE A 229 9.84 8.29 8.25
N ILE A 230 10.05 7.09 7.70
CA ILE A 230 9.68 5.83 8.36
C ILE A 230 10.47 5.66 9.67
N ASN A 231 11.79 5.92 9.65
CA ASN A 231 12.65 5.81 10.83
C ASN A 231 12.28 6.83 11.92
N GLU A 232 11.94 8.06 11.55
CA GLU A 232 11.45 9.08 12.49
C GLU A 232 10.17 8.60 13.19
N PHE A 233 9.21 8.08 12.43
CA PHE A 233 7.96 7.54 13.00
C PHE A 233 8.20 6.33 13.90
N THR A 234 9.00 5.35 13.46
CA THR A 234 9.29 4.13 14.24
C THR A 234 10.00 4.43 15.54
N SER A 235 10.90 5.44 15.55
CA SER A 235 11.58 5.89 16.75
C SER A 235 10.61 6.44 17.83
N THR A 236 9.49 7.03 17.43
CA THR A 236 8.47 7.50 18.38
C THR A 236 7.71 6.36 19.07
N ILE A 237 7.68 5.18 18.44
CA ILE A 237 7.03 3.98 18.96
C ILE A 237 7.98 3.20 19.89
N ASP A 238 9.27 3.13 19.54
CA ASP A 238 10.28 2.40 20.32
C ASP A 238 10.54 3.03 21.70
N ASN A 239 10.28 4.34 21.84
CA ASN A 239 10.48 5.11 23.07
C ASN A 239 9.26 5.06 24.03
N LYS A 240 8.19 4.32 23.70
CA LYS A 240 7.02 4.11 24.55
C LYS A 240 7.00 2.69 25.11
#